data_df34be2725d10ba851b1ef240eaa309a
#
_entry.id   df34be2725d10ba851b1ef240eaa309a
#
_cell.length_a   1.000
_cell.length_b   1.000
_cell.length_c   1.000
_cell.angle_alpha   90.00
_cell.angle_beta   90.00
_cell.angle_gamma   90.00
#
_symmetry.space_group_name_H-M   'P 1'
#
loop_
_entity.id
_entity.type
_entity.pdbx_description
1 polymer ?
#
loop_
_entity_poly.entity_id
_entity_poly.type
_entity_poly.pdbx_seq_one_letter_code
_entity_poly.pdbx_strand_id
1 'polypeptide(L)'
;MEKQVLGYQSPLYGRRTAQFKIEPFDYYDTGKWFPNYTNEEKAIMYGITGGVPLYLEEFSPNLTIKENLLDNLFDKNAMLYEEPSNLLKQELREPATYNAIISAIASGKSKLSEIASTVGVENGLCTKYIANLNSLGIVKKEIPVTEPKSKRSIYQLEDNFFRFWFTFVAKNTAGIVSGRIEQSYDEVVAKRLSDYMGIIFEEMCRDYILYYDNLLPFNMSEIGQWWGGNPKTKKQAQIDVVVTSADGNEGIIGSCKFKNDKIGSDELLLMQEYAEAMGCFDEKYFYFFSKSGFTDDMLKNKNNHTRFITLKDMYCIGE
;
A
#
# COMPACT_ATOMS: atom_id res chain seq x y z
N MET A 1 2.64 -19.76 14.71
CA MET A 1 2.99 -21.02 13.98
C MET A 1 4.48 -21.08 13.62
N GLU A 2 5.07 -20.10 12.97
CA GLU A 2 6.49 -20.12 12.54
C GLU A 2 7.47 -20.37 13.70
N LYS A 3 7.38 -19.62 14.80
CA LYS A 3 8.24 -19.81 16.00
C LYS A 3 8.11 -21.19 16.63
N GLN A 4 6.95 -21.84 16.55
CA GLN A 4 6.72 -23.18 17.09
C GLN A 4 7.29 -24.26 16.18
N VAL A 5 7.12 -24.10 14.84
CA VAL A 5 7.56 -25.10 13.86
C VAL A 5 9.04 -24.96 13.51
N LEU A 6 9.56 -23.73 13.45
CA LEU A 6 10.91 -23.42 12.98
C LEU A 6 11.88 -23.01 14.11
N GLY A 7 11.38 -22.82 15.33
CA GLY A 7 12.18 -22.40 16.47
C GLY A 7 13.20 -23.46 16.94
N TYR A 8 14.19 -23.04 17.75
CA TYR A 8 15.27 -23.89 18.24
C TYR A 8 14.80 -25.18 18.94
N GLN A 9 13.64 -25.14 19.60
CA GLN A 9 13.05 -26.30 20.29
C GLN A 9 12.23 -27.22 19.38
N SER A 10 12.08 -26.87 18.11
CA SER A 10 11.33 -27.69 17.15
C SER A 10 12.15 -28.92 16.71
N PRO A 11 11.51 -30.10 16.55
CA PRO A 11 12.15 -31.27 15.95
C PRO A 11 12.68 -31.04 14.52
N LEU A 12 12.19 -30.00 13.84
CA LEU A 12 12.58 -29.63 12.48
C LEU A 12 13.76 -28.64 12.46
N TYR A 13 14.20 -28.13 13.61
CA TYR A 13 15.34 -27.23 13.67
C TYR A 13 16.62 -27.92 13.17
N GLY A 14 17.34 -27.24 12.25
CA GLY A 14 18.57 -27.78 11.67
C GLY A 14 18.42 -28.96 10.68
N ARG A 15 17.18 -29.42 10.43
CA ARG A 15 16.89 -30.52 9.49
C ARG A 15 16.31 -30.06 8.15
N ARG A 16 16.21 -28.75 7.95
CA ARG A 16 15.67 -28.14 6.72
C ARG A 16 16.75 -28.07 5.66
N THR A 17 16.38 -28.46 4.45
CA THR A 17 17.22 -28.28 3.24
C THR A 17 16.92 -26.96 2.56
N ALA A 18 15.66 -26.47 2.64
CA ALA A 18 15.22 -25.18 2.11
C ALA A 18 14.02 -24.66 2.91
N GLN A 19 13.76 -23.36 2.81
CA GLN A 19 12.58 -22.69 3.35
C GLN A 19 12.13 -21.65 2.32
N PHE A 20 10.85 -21.67 1.97
CA PHE A 20 10.22 -20.70 1.08
C PHE A 20 9.11 -19.99 1.85
N LYS A 21 9.10 -18.67 1.81
CA LYS A 21 7.96 -17.85 2.22
C LYS A 21 7.11 -17.64 1.00
N ILE A 22 5.86 -18.10 1.03
CA ILE A 22 4.90 -17.84 -0.02
C ILE A 22 4.26 -16.49 0.27
N GLU A 23 4.51 -15.51 -0.60
CA GLU A 23 3.89 -14.20 -0.53
C GLU A 23 2.55 -14.20 -1.26
N PRO A 24 1.62 -13.29 -0.92
CA PRO A 24 0.41 -13.06 -1.72
C PRO A 24 0.75 -12.74 -3.18
N PHE A 25 -0.21 -12.90 -4.07
CA PHE A 25 -0.08 -12.41 -5.45
C PHE A 25 0.11 -10.90 -5.46
N ASP A 26 0.96 -10.42 -6.34
CA ASP A 26 1.05 -8.99 -6.59
C ASP A 26 -0.17 -8.46 -7.38
N TYR A 27 -0.16 -7.17 -7.72
CA TYR A 27 -1.27 -6.56 -8.44
C TYR A 27 -1.47 -7.15 -9.84
N TYR A 28 -0.40 -7.55 -10.52
CA TYR A 28 -0.45 -8.10 -11.88
C TYR A 28 -1.05 -9.50 -11.89
N ASP A 29 -0.58 -10.39 -11.00
CA ASP A 29 -1.10 -11.74 -10.87
C ASP A 29 -2.54 -11.74 -10.32
N THR A 30 -2.85 -10.88 -9.36
CA THR A 30 -4.23 -10.64 -8.90
C THR A 30 -5.15 -10.23 -10.06
N GLY A 31 -4.66 -9.39 -10.98
CA GLY A 31 -5.41 -8.99 -12.16
C GLY A 31 -5.79 -10.15 -13.10
N LYS A 32 -5.02 -11.22 -13.15
CA LYS A 32 -5.32 -12.43 -13.93
C LYS A 32 -6.53 -13.20 -13.39
N TRP A 33 -6.81 -13.08 -12.09
CA TRP A 33 -7.99 -13.67 -11.45
C TRP A 33 -9.32 -13.06 -11.97
N PHE A 34 -9.26 -11.80 -12.41
CA PHE A 34 -10.40 -11.03 -12.91
C PHE A 34 -10.23 -10.64 -14.39
N PRO A 35 -10.26 -11.60 -15.33
CA PRO A 35 -9.91 -11.34 -16.74
C PRO A 35 -10.84 -10.34 -17.44
N ASN A 36 -12.11 -10.26 -17.02
CA ASN A 36 -13.12 -9.39 -17.62
C ASN A 36 -13.17 -7.98 -17.01
N TYR A 37 -12.42 -7.73 -15.93
CA TYR A 37 -12.37 -6.42 -15.29
C TYR A 37 -11.45 -5.46 -16.05
N THR A 38 -11.80 -4.19 -16.01
CA THR A 38 -10.88 -3.11 -16.45
C THR A 38 -9.62 -3.07 -15.57
N ASN A 39 -8.55 -2.45 -16.04
CA ASN A 39 -7.33 -2.32 -15.25
C ASN A 39 -7.56 -1.56 -13.93
N GLU A 40 -8.50 -0.60 -13.92
CA GLU A 40 -8.91 0.09 -12.70
C GLU A 40 -9.59 -0.86 -11.72
N GLU A 41 -10.53 -1.67 -12.17
CA GLU A 41 -11.22 -2.66 -11.34
C GLU A 41 -10.25 -3.73 -10.80
N LYS A 42 -9.30 -4.19 -11.63
CA LYS A 42 -8.24 -5.13 -11.21
C LYS A 42 -7.38 -4.52 -10.09
N ALA A 43 -6.96 -3.26 -10.23
CA ALA A 43 -6.23 -2.55 -9.20
C ALA A 43 -7.03 -2.41 -7.89
N ILE A 44 -8.33 -2.11 -7.99
CA ILE A 44 -9.22 -2.03 -6.84
C ILE A 44 -9.35 -3.38 -6.14
N MET A 45 -9.49 -4.49 -6.88
CA MET A 45 -9.55 -5.84 -6.30
C MET A 45 -8.25 -6.19 -5.56
N TYR A 46 -7.10 -5.84 -6.12
CA TYR A 46 -5.83 -5.97 -5.41
C TYR A 46 -5.81 -5.13 -4.12
N GLY A 47 -6.27 -3.88 -4.18
CA GLY A 47 -6.38 -3.00 -3.02
C GLY A 47 -7.33 -3.50 -1.93
N ILE A 48 -8.31 -4.35 -2.28
CA ILE A 48 -9.26 -4.96 -1.34
C ILE A 48 -8.71 -6.25 -0.75
N THR A 49 -8.19 -7.15 -1.61
CA THR A 49 -7.84 -8.52 -1.24
C THR A 49 -6.39 -8.71 -0.82
N GLY A 50 -5.52 -7.75 -1.17
CA GLY A 50 -4.07 -7.86 -0.97
C GLY A 50 -3.43 -9.02 -1.74
N GLY A 51 -4.11 -9.57 -2.75
CA GLY A 51 -3.63 -10.71 -3.53
C GLY A 51 -3.62 -12.05 -2.78
N VAL A 52 -4.26 -12.13 -1.61
CA VAL A 52 -4.34 -13.38 -0.83
C VAL A 52 -5.30 -14.35 -1.53
N PRO A 53 -4.84 -15.56 -1.96
CA PRO A 53 -5.66 -16.50 -2.71
C PRO A 53 -6.98 -16.86 -2.01
N LEU A 54 -6.93 -17.10 -0.70
CA LEU A 54 -8.12 -17.40 0.10
C LEU A 54 -9.19 -16.30 -0.02
N TYR A 55 -8.79 -15.05 -0.04
CA TYR A 55 -9.72 -13.92 -0.18
C TYR A 55 -10.20 -13.79 -1.62
N LEU A 56 -9.32 -14.01 -2.60
CA LEU A 56 -9.67 -13.95 -4.02
C LEU A 56 -10.74 -14.98 -4.41
N GLU A 57 -10.72 -16.18 -3.80
CA GLU A 57 -11.70 -17.24 -4.04
C GLU A 57 -13.13 -16.85 -3.66
N GLU A 58 -13.30 -15.93 -2.71
CA GLU A 58 -14.63 -15.46 -2.29
C GLU A 58 -15.25 -14.45 -3.28
N PHE A 59 -14.43 -13.84 -4.17
CA PHE A 59 -14.88 -12.82 -5.12
C PHE A 59 -15.17 -13.42 -6.50
N SER A 60 -16.35 -13.16 -7.03
CA SER A 60 -16.75 -13.60 -8.37
C SER A 60 -16.28 -12.64 -9.46
N PRO A 61 -15.56 -13.13 -10.49
CA PRO A 61 -15.15 -12.28 -11.63
C PRO A 61 -16.33 -11.86 -12.53
N ASN A 62 -17.54 -12.35 -12.29
CA ASN A 62 -18.74 -12.07 -13.05
C ASN A 62 -19.67 -11.04 -12.38
N LEU A 63 -19.38 -10.65 -11.15
CA LEU A 63 -20.09 -9.62 -10.41
C LEU A 63 -19.33 -8.29 -10.49
N THR A 64 -20.02 -7.18 -10.29
CA THR A 64 -19.37 -5.88 -10.11
C THR A 64 -18.63 -5.83 -8.78
N ILE A 65 -17.70 -4.87 -8.63
CA ILE A 65 -17.02 -4.63 -7.34
C ILE A 65 -18.03 -4.36 -6.22
N LYS A 66 -19.09 -3.59 -6.49
CA LYS A 66 -20.13 -3.29 -5.51
C LYS A 66 -20.82 -4.56 -5.05
N GLU A 67 -21.30 -5.40 -5.96
CA GLU A 67 -21.98 -6.67 -5.63
C GLU A 67 -21.05 -7.58 -4.83
N ASN A 68 -19.82 -7.77 -5.29
CA ASN A 68 -18.82 -8.55 -4.57
C ASN A 68 -18.57 -8.05 -3.14
N LEU A 69 -18.49 -6.74 -2.93
CA LEU A 69 -18.29 -6.17 -1.60
C LEU A 69 -19.51 -6.34 -0.70
N LEU A 70 -20.72 -6.16 -1.26
CA LEU A 70 -21.95 -6.34 -0.52
C LEU A 70 -22.10 -7.78 -0.03
N ASP A 71 -21.81 -8.75 -0.90
CA ASP A 71 -21.94 -10.17 -0.60
C ASP A 71 -20.88 -10.69 0.38
N ASN A 72 -19.63 -10.20 0.28
CA ASN A 72 -18.51 -10.81 0.99
C ASN A 72 -18.02 -10.02 2.20
N LEU A 73 -18.21 -8.69 2.23
CA LEU A 73 -17.69 -7.83 3.30
C LEU A 73 -18.76 -7.05 4.05
N PHE A 74 -19.94 -6.86 3.43
CA PHE A 74 -21.05 -6.12 4.03
C PHE A 74 -22.23 -7.06 4.41
N ASP A 75 -22.10 -8.35 4.23
CA ASP A 75 -22.98 -9.35 4.86
C ASP A 75 -22.29 -9.91 6.12
N LYS A 76 -22.98 -9.75 7.28
CA LYS A 76 -22.50 -10.26 8.57
C LYS A 76 -22.33 -11.79 8.63
N ASN A 77 -22.91 -12.53 7.70
CA ASN A 77 -22.80 -13.98 7.61
C ASN A 77 -21.68 -14.43 6.66
N ALA A 78 -21.09 -13.50 5.90
CA ALA A 78 -20.00 -13.81 5.00
C ALA A 78 -18.69 -14.10 5.76
N MET A 79 -17.87 -15.00 5.21
CA MET A 79 -16.60 -15.42 5.83
C MET A 79 -15.67 -14.23 6.08
N LEU A 80 -15.55 -13.33 5.11
CA LEU A 80 -14.62 -12.21 5.17
C LEU A 80 -15.07 -11.09 6.13
N TYR A 81 -16.34 -11.07 6.55
CA TYR A 81 -16.84 -10.04 7.47
C TYR A 81 -16.14 -10.08 8.83
N GLU A 82 -15.89 -11.27 9.38
CA GLU A 82 -15.22 -11.42 10.68
C GLU A 82 -13.73 -11.83 10.58
N GLU A 83 -13.21 -12.03 9.39
CA GLU A 83 -11.87 -12.60 9.17
C GLU A 83 -10.75 -11.84 9.93
N PRO A 84 -10.63 -10.49 9.88
CA PRO A 84 -9.60 -9.81 10.64
C PRO A 84 -9.70 -10.02 12.15
N SER A 85 -10.94 -10.06 12.68
CA SER A 85 -11.17 -10.30 14.11
C SER A 85 -10.78 -11.73 14.50
N ASN A 86 -11.10 -12.71 13.64
CA ASN A 86 -10.79 -14.10 13.87
C ASN A 86 -9.28 -14.35 13.82
N LEU A 87 -8.59 -13.79 12.83
CA LEU A 87 -7.13 -13.89 12.70
C LEU A 87 -6.42 -13.30 13.95
N LEU A 88 -6.82 -12.11 14.38
CA LEU A 88 -6.22 -11.49 15.57
C LEU A 88 -6.47 -12.28 16.85
N LYS A 89 -7.66 -12.89 17.03
CA LYS A 89 -7.98 -13.77 18.18
C LYS A 89 -7.14 -15.04 18.17
N GLN A 90 -6.83 -15.60 16.99
CA GLN A 90 -6.04 -16.82 16.87
C GLN A 90 -4.55 -16.59 17.15
N GLU A 91 -3.99 -15.47 16.66
CA GLU A 91 -2.56 -15.21 16.72
C GLU A 91 -2.14 -14.40 17.97
N LEU A 92 -3.05 -13.64 18.60
CA LEU A 92 -2.72 -12.66 19.62
C LEU A 92 -3.52 -12.81 20.91
N ARG A 93 -2.86 -12.58 22.08
CA ARG A 93 -3.50 -12.75 23.39
C ARG A 93 -4.45 -11.61 23.80
N GLU A 94 -4.22 -10.40 23.31
CA GLU A 94 -4.98 -9.19 23.67
C GLU A 94 -5.56 -8.52 22.44
N PRO A 95 -6.48 -9.17 21.70
CA PRO A 95 -6.95 -8.71 20.38
C PRO A 95 -7.59 -7.33 20.41
N ALA A 96 -8.18 -6.89 21.53
CA ALA A 96 -8.81 -5.58 21.64
C ALA A 96 -7.80 -4.42 21.47
N THR A 97 -6.62 -4.51 22.09
CA THR A 97 -5.57 -3.50 21.98
C THR A 97 -4.99 -3.45 20.56
N TYR A 98 -4.79 -4.63 19.94
CA TYR A 98 -4.34 -4.69 18.55
C TYR A 98 -5.36 -4.10 17.59
N ASN A 99 -6.65 -4.40 17.74
CA ASN A 99 -7.72 -3.78 16.98
C ASN A 99 -7.72 -2.25 17.10
N ALA A 100 -7.51 -1.71 18.31
CA ALA A 100 -7.43 -0.27 18.54
C ALA A 100 -6.23 0.36 17.81
N ILE A 101 -5.06 -0.29 17.82
CA ILE A 101 -3.85 0.16 17.13
C ILE A 101 -4.07 0.16 15.61
N ILE A 102 -4.60 -0.94 15.05
CA ILE A 102 -4.89 -1.04 13.62
C ILE A 102 -5.91 0.02 13.20
N SER A 103 -6.98 0.22 14.00
CA SER A 103 -8.00 1.26 13.75
C SER A 103 -7.40 2.66 13.79
N ALA A 104 -6.47 2.95 14.70
CA ALA A 104 -5.77 4.24 14.76
C ALA A 104 -4.95 4.48 13.49
N ILE A 105 -4.19 3.48 13.04
CA ILE A 105 -3.40 3.56 11.80
C ILE A 105 -4.33 3.70 10.58
N ALA A 106 -5.39 2.91 10.47
CA ALA A 106 -6.39 3.00 9.41
C ALA A 106 -7.12 4.35 9.38
N SER A 107 -7.09 5.09 10.50
CA SER A 107 -7.65 6.44 10.61
C SER A 107 -6.63 7.54 10.27
N GLY A 108 -5.43 7.17 9.79
CA GLY A 108 -4.37 8.09 9.36
C GLY A 108 -3.36 8.47 10.44
N LYS A 109 -3.39 7.83 11.62
CA LYS A 109 -2.31 8.01 12.62
C LYS A 109 -1.09 7.22 12.19
N SER A 110 0.02 7.92 11.93
CA SER A 110 1.23 7.29 11.42
C SER A 110 2.43 7.35 12.35
N LYS A 111 2.44 8.29 13.30
CA LYS A 111 3.54 8.41 14.27
C LYS A 111 3.25 7.59 15.52
N LEU A 112 4.28 6.96 16.10
CA LEU A 112 4.15 6.16 17.31
C LEU A 112 3.40 6.90 18.44
N SER A 113 3.75 8.17 18.68
CA SER A 113 3.12 8.97 19.74
C SER A 113 1.64 9.25 19.47
N GLU A 114 1.25 9.45 18.21
CA GLU A 114 -0.14 9.66 17.82
C GLU A 114 -0.97 8.39 18.00
N ILE A 115 -0.41 7.23 17.59
CA ILE A 115 -1.05 5.93 17.76
C ILE A 115 -1.21 5.61 19.24
N ALA A 116 -0.13 5.70 20.02
CA ALA A 116 -0.13 5.40 21.46
C ALA A 116 -1.13 6.28 22.22
N SER A 117 -1.15 7.60 21.95
CA SER A 117 -2.10 8.53 22.53
C SER A 117 -3.56 8.22 22.16
N THR A 118 -3.81 7.83 20.91
CA THR A 118 -5.17 7.47 20.44
C THR A 118 -5.69 6.22 21.12
N VAL A 119 -4.81 5.24 21.35
CA VAL A 119 -5.16 3.94 21.99
C VAL A 119 -5.17 4.03 23.52
N GLY A 120 -4.52 5.04 24.09
CA GLY A 120 -4.41 5.19 25.55
C GLY A 120 -3.36 4.29 26.18
N VAL A 121 -2.28 3.97 25.48
CA VAL A 121 -1.17 3.16 25.96
C VAL A 121 0.15 3.93 25.95
N GLU A 122 1.12 3.50 26.77
CA GLU A 122 2.46 4.08 26.75
C GLU A 122 3.22 3.73 25.46
N ASN A 123 4.09 4.64 24.99
CA ASN A 123 4.88 4.45 23.78
C ASN A 123 5.69 3.14 23.76
N GLY A 124 6.29 2.76 24.90
CA GLY A 124 7.07 1.54 25.02
C GLY A 124 6.22 0.28 24.84
N LEU A 125 5.01 0.27 25.37
CA LEU A 125 4.06 -0.82 25.21
C LEU A 125 3.49 -0.84 23.79
N CYS A 126 3.12 0.32 23.22
CA CYS A 126 2.67 0.46 21.85
C CYS A 126 3.69 -0.10 20.84
N THR A 127 4.99 0.19 21.07
CA THR A 127 6.08 -0.35 20.24
C THR A 127 6.08 -1.87 20.20
N LYS A 128 5.83 -2.53 21.34
CA LYS A 128 5.77 -4.02 21.42
C LYS A 128 4.58 -4.58 20.63
N TYR A 129 3.42 -3.96 20.75
CA TYR A 129 2.24 -4.36 19.97
C TYR A 129 2.46 -4.18 18.47
N ILE A 130 3.01 -3.04 18.05
CA ILE A 130 3.34 -2.78 16.64
C ILE A 130 4.38 -3.78 16.11
N ALA A 131 5.39 -4.13 16.91
CA ALA A 131 6.38 -5.14 16.49
C ALA A 131 5.74 -6.51 16.26
N ASN A 132 4.73 -6.89 17.05
CA ASN A 132 3.97 -8.12 16.80
C ASN A 132 3.14 -8.02 15.52
N LEU A 133 2.44 -6.91 15.29
CA LEU A 133 1.69 -6.68 14.04
C LEU A 133 2.61 -6.67 12.81
N ASN A 134 3.80 -6.11 12.93
CA ASN A 134 4.81 -6.16 11.87
C ASN A 134 5.27 -7.60 11.60
N SER A 135 5.48 -8.41 12.64
CA SER A 135 5.85 -9.82 12.46
C SER A 135 4.75 -10.67 11.81
N LEU A 136 3.50 -10.20 11.83
CA LEU A 136 2.35 -10.81 11.14
C LEU A 136 2.12 -10.23 9.74
N GLY A 137 2.92 -9.24 9.29
CA GLY A 137 2.73 -8.57 8.01
C GLY A 137 1.50 -7.65 7.95
N ILE A 138 0.92 -7.28 9.12
CA ILE A 138 -0.27 -6.41 9.16
C ILE A 138 0.13 -4.92 9.13
N VAL A 139 1.24 -4.57 9.80
CA VAL A 139 1.74 -3.20 9.89
C VAL A 139 3.21 -3.17 9.50
N LYS A 140 3.60 -2.23 8.67
CA LYS A 140 5.00 -1.93 8.35
C LYS A 140 5.45 -0.62 8.98
N LYS A 141 6.75 -0.55 9.29
CA LYS A 141 7.43 0.68 9.65
C LYS A 141 8.18 1.19 8.43
N GLU A 142 7.92 2.41 8.03
CA GLU A 142 8.64 3.07 6.95
C GLU A 142 9.52 4.19 7.48
N ILE A 143 10.64 4.40 6.80
CA ILE A 143 11.58 5.51 7.00
C ILE A 143 11.87 6.11 5.63
N PRO A 144 12.17 7.42 5.54
CA PRO A 144 12.52 8.02 4.25
C PRO A 144 13.74 7.31 3.64
N VAL A 145 13.63 6.92 2.37
CA VAL A 145 14.79 6.42 1.60
C VAL A 145 15.90 7.45 1.65
N THR A 146 17.15 7.03 1.62
CA THR A 146 18.36 7.84 1.82
C THR A 146 18.63 8.29 3.26
N GLU A 147 17.72 8.04 4.20
CA GLU A 147 17.89 8.44 5.61
C GLU A 147 17.70 7.26 6.58
N PRO A 148 18.50 6.18 6.51
CA PRO A 148 18.29 4.96 7.30
C PRO A 148 18.36 5.18 8.82
N LYS A 149 18.98 6.26 9.28
CA LYS A 149 19.06 6.66 10.70
C LYS A 149 18.02 7.71 11.09
N SER A 150 17.06 8.02 10.20
CA SER A 150 16.05 9.03 10.46
C SER A 150 15.15 8.66 11.63
N LYS A 151 14.84 9.66 12.47
CA LYS A 151 13.80 9.54 13.51
C LYS A 151 12.39 9.80 12.94
N ARG A 152 12.26 10.09 11.66
CA ARG A 152 11.01 10.39 10.95
C ARG A 152 10.31 9.13 10.46
N SER A 153 10.31 8.08 11.29
CA SER A 153 9.59 6.84 10.92
C SER A 153 8.09 7.01 11.06
N ILE A 154 7.36 6.36 10.16
CA ILE A 154 5.91 6.23 10.19
C ILE A 154 5.50 4.76 10.20
N TYR A 155 4.27 4.50 10.64
CA TYR A 155 3.65 3.18 10.62
C TYR A 155 2.44 3.21 9.68
N GLN A 156 2.33 2.19 8.83
CA GLN A 156 1.24 2.03 7.88
C GLN A 156 0.73 0.60 7.92
N LEU A 157 -0.51 0.39 7.50
CA LEU A 157 -1.01 -0.96 7.28
C LEU A 157 -0.32 -1.53 6.02
N GLU A 158 0.25 -2.70 6.15
CA GLU A 158 0.88 -3.44 5.05
C GLU A 158 -0.14 -4.32 4.34
N ASP A 159 -0.95 -5.02 5.11
CA ASP A 159 -2.00 -5.87 4.58
C ASP A 159 -3.17 -5.04 4.03
N ASN A 160 -3.43 -5.14 2.73
CA ASN A 160 -4.47 -4.37 2.06
C ASN A 160 -5.87 -4.79 2.47
N PHE A 161 -6.10 -6.08 2.78
CA PHE A 161 -7.39 -6.54 3.25
C PHE A 161 -7.72 -5.95 4.64
N PHE A 162 -6.76 -5.97 5.57
CA PHE A 162 -6.89 -5.29 6.86
C PHE A 162 -7.10 -3.79 6.68
N ARG A 163 -6.36 -3.15 5.78
CA ARG A 163 -6.48 -1.72 5.47
C ARG A 163 -7.90 -1.40 4.98
N PHE A 164 -8.44 -2.17 4.03
CA PHE A 164 -9.78 -1.99 3.51
C PHE A 164 -10.83 -2.22 4.60
N TRP A 165 -10.75 -3.34 5.31
CA TRP A 165 -11.70 -3.73 6.33
C TRP A 165 -11.78 -2.70 7.47
N PHE A 166 -10.66 -2.27 8.02
CA PHE A 166 -10.63 -1.28 9.10
C PHE A 166 -11.00 0.14 8.64
N THR A 167 -10.80 0.45 7.37
CA THR A 167 -11.19 1.75 6.81
C THR A 167 -12.68 1.84 6.55
N PHE A 168 -13.31 0.77 6.04
CA PHE A 168 -14.67 0.79 5.52
C PHE A 168 -15.64 -0.11 6.29
N VAL A 169 -15.29 -1.34 6.60
CA VAL A 169 -16.21 -2.30 7.22
C VAL A 169 -16.35 -2.04 8.72
N ALA A 170 -15.24 -1.96 9.44
CA ALA A 170 -15.25 -1.75 10.90
C ALA A 170 -16.02 -0.50 11.34
N LYS A 171 -15.96 0.56 10.55
CA LYS A 171 -16.63 1.84 10.85
C LYS A 171 -18.12 1.83 10.51
N ASN A 172 -18.61 0.82 9.78
CA ASN A 172 -19.99 0.73 9.30
C ASN A 172 -20.78 -0.43 9.90
N THR A 173 -20.29 -1.06 10.94
CA THR A 173 -20.90 -2.20 11.60
C THR A 173 -22.39 -1.98 11.93
N ALA A 174 -22.77 -0.80 12.41
CA ALA A 174 -24.16 -0.47 12.71
C ALA A 174 -25.06 -0.49 11.45
N GLY A 175 -24.57 0.05 10.33
CA GLY A 175 -25.27 0.02 9.04
C GLY A 175 -25.43 -1.40 8.51
N ILE A 176 -24.37 -2.18 8.59
CA ILE A 176 -24.31 -3.57 8.14
C ILE A 176 -25.29 -4.42 8.95
N VAL A 177 -25.21 -4.38 10.29
CA VAL A 177 -26.07 -5.16 11.19
C VAL A 177 -27.56 -4.78 11.05
N SER A 178 -27.85 -3.50 10.74
CA SER A 178 -29.23 -3.06 10.51
C SER A 178 -29.77 -3.35 9.10
N GLY A 179 -28.97 -4.01 8.23
CA GLY A 179 -29.37 -4.37 6.86
C GLY A 179 -29.31 -3.21 5.85
N ARG A 180 -28.76 -2.03 6.23
CA ARG A 180 -28.59 -0.86 5.34
C ARG A 180 -27.28 -0.93 4.56
N ILE A 181 -27.00 -2.09 3.96
CA ILE A 181 -25.70 -2.40 3.36
C ILE A 181 -25.40 -1.54 2.12
N GLU A 182 -26.37 -1.36 1.22
CA GLU A 182 -26.18 -0.54 0.01
C GLU A 182 -25.95 0.91 0.35
N GLN A 183 -26.75 1.47 1.29
CA GLN A 183 -26.54 2.86 1.75
C GLN A 183 -25.15 3.01 2.37
N SER A 184 -24.70 2.05 3.18
CA SER A 184 -23.36 2.06 3.79
C SER A 184 -22.26 2.04 2.72
N TYR A 185 -22.43 1.26 1.65
CA TYR A 185 -21.50 1.25 0.53
C TYR A 185 -21.47 2.60 -0.19
N ASP A 186 -22.62 3.12 -0.60
CA ASP A 186 -22.71 4.35 -1.40
C ASP A 186 -22.22 5.60 -0.63
N GLU A 187 -22.47 5.67 0.67
CA GLU A 187 -22.08 6.82 1.48
C GLU A 187 -20.61 6.78 1.94
N VAL A 188 -20.06 5.61 2.11
CA VAL A 188 -18.74 5.46 2.75
C VAL A 188 -17.69 4.92 1.79
N VAL A 189 -17.96 3.82 1.08
CA VAL A 189 -16.97 3.20 0.20
C VAL A 189 -16.84 4.00 -1.10
N ALA A 190 -17.96 4.16 -1.84
CA ALA A 190 -17.95 4.76 -3.17
C ALA A 190 -17.32 6.16 -3.19
N LYS A 191 -17.59 6.98 -2.17
CA LYS A 191 -17.07 8.36 -2.08
C LYS A 191 -15.57 8.45 -1.75
N ARG A 192 -15.00 7.42 -1.16
CA ARG A 192 -13.62 7.44 -0.62
C ARG A 192 -12.70 6.42 -1.29
N LEU A 193 -13.23 5.59 -2.18
CA LEU A 193 -12.47 4.50 -2.79
C LEU A 193 -11.28 5.04 -3.62
N SER A 194 -11.47 6.15 -4.32
CA SER A 194 -10.38 6.78 -5.09
C SER A 194 -9.24 7.27 -4.19
N ASP A 195 -9.57 7.91 -3.05
CA ASP A 195 -8.55 8.35 -2.08
C ASP A 195 -7.86 7.16 -1.41
N TYR A 196 -8.62 6.12 -1.08
CA TYR A 196 -8.08 4.86 -0.55
C TYR A 196 -7.08 4.23 -1.51
N MET A 197 -7.42 4.18 -2.80
CA MET A 197 -6.57 3.63 -3.84
C MET A 197 -5.28 4.42 -4.07
N GLY A 198 -5.19 5.66 -3.63
CA GLY A 198 -3.97 6.45 -3.73
C GLY A 198 -2.76 5.74 -3.11
N ILE A 199 -2.90 5.28 -1.86
CA ILE A 199 -1.83 4.57 -1.13
C ILE A 199 -1.50 3.22 -1.79
N ILE A 200 -2.54 2.49 -2.23
CA ILE A 200 -2.37 1.21 -2.93
C ILE A 200 -1.61 1.41 -4.24
N PHE A 201 -1.95 2.46 -4.97
CA PHE A 201 -1.33 2.75 -6.25
C PHE A 201 0.15 3.14 -6.11
N GLU A 202 0.53 3.85 -5.05
CA GLU A 202 1.94 4.10 -4.73
C GLU A 202 2.71 2.80 -4.51
N GLU A 203 2.12 1.83 -3.80
CA GLU A 203 2.71 0.49 -3.60
C GLU A 203 2.83 -0.26 -4.94
N MET A 204 1.75 -0.30 -5.74
CA MET A 204 1.78 -0.90 -7.08
C MET A 204 2.84 -0.28 -8.00
N CYS A 205 3.05 1.03 -7.94
CA CYS A 205 4.08 1.71 -8.74
C CYS A 205 5.49 1.30 -8.31
N ARG A 206 5.73 1.12 -7.01
CA ARG A 206 7.00 0.59 -6.51
C ARG A 206 7.22 -0.86 -6.94
N ASP A 207 6.21 -1.70 -6.86
CA ASP A 207 6.26 -3.09 -7.32
C ASP A 207 6.50 -3.18 -8.82
N TYR A 208 5.87 -2.29 -9.61
CA TYR A 208 6.13 -2.20 -11.05
C TYR A 208 7.61 -1.92 -11.33
N ILE A 209 8.20 -0.94 -10.67
CA ILE A 209 9.62 -0.63 -10.84
C ILE A 209 10.51 -1.82 -10.40
N LEU A 210 10.16 -2.46 -9.30
CA LEU A 210 10.96 -3.52 -8.69
C LEU A 210 10.96 -4.81 -9.52
N TYR A 211 9.81 -5.18 -10.08
CA TYR A 211 9.61 -6.50 -10.67
C TYR A 211 9.40 -6.49 -12.19
N TYR A 212 8.95 -5.38 -12.75
CA TYR A 212 8.45 -5.34 -14.13
C TYR A 212 9.12 -4.31 -15.02
N ASP A 213 9.77 -3.30 -14.46
CA ASP A 213 10.46 -2.28 -15.25
C ASP A 213 11.85 -2.77 -15.71
N ASN A 214 11.91 -3.21 -16.96
CA ASN A 214 13.16 -3.64 -17.60
C ASN A 214 13.99 -2.49 -18.19
N LEU A 215 13.55 -1.23 -18.02
CA LEU A 215 14.18 -0.04 -18.61
C LEU A 215 14.75 0.91 -17.56
N LEU A 216 15.19 0.35 -16.41
CA LEU A 216 15.82 1.17 -15.37
C LEU A 216 17.14 1.76 -15.89
N PRO A 217 17.40 3.06 -15.63
CA PRO A 217 18.61 3.72 -16.13
C PRO A 217 19.89 3.26 -15.40
N PHE A 218 19.76 2.68 -14.22
CA PHE A 218 20.88 2.24 -13.37
C PHE A 218 20.52 0.98 -12.58
N ASN A 219 21.53 0.36 -11.95
CA ASN A 219 21.32 -0.73 -11.01
C ASN A 219 20.75 -0.20 -9.69
N MET A 220 19.55 -0.64 -9.36
CA MET A 220 18.81 -0.22 -8.16
C MET A 220 19.43 -0.81 -6.89
N SER A 221 19.57 0.02 -5.84
CA SER A 221 19.96 -0.39 -4.49
C SER A 221 18.77 -0.41 -3.52
N GLU A 222 18.00 0.67 -3.46
CA GLU A 222 16.85 0.81 -2.58
C GLU A 222 15.68 1.43 -3.32
N ILE A 223 14.46 1.06 -2.91
CA ILE A 223 13.20 1.65 -3.38
C ILE A 223 12.30 1.92 -2.18
N GLY A 224 11.63 3.07 -2.18
CA GLY A 224 10.67 3.45 -1.15
C GLY A 224 10.10 4.82 -1.40
N GLN A 225 9.75 5.55 -0.34
CA GLN A 225 9.25 6.92 -0.39
C GLN A 225 10.16 7.86 0.40
N TRP A 226 10.02 9.15 0.15
CA TRP A 226 10.72 10.18 0.91
C TRP A 226 9.74 11.26 1.37
N TRP A 227 9.95 11.77 2.59
CA TRP A 227 9.21 12.92 3.12
C TRP A 227 10.11 13.77 4.00
N GLY A 228 9.94 15.09 3.92
CA GLY A 228 10.74 16.02 4.67
C GLY A 228 10.25 17.45 4.56
N GLY A 229 10.92 18.36 5.25
CA GLY A 229 10.67 19.78 5.12
C GLY A 229 11.37 20.34 3.87
N ASN A 230 10.63 21.10 3.07
CA ASN A 230 11.24 21.88 2.00
C ASN A 230 11.89 23.15 2.61
N PRO A 231 13.22 23.33 2.55
CA PRO A 231 13.88 24.46 3.20
C PRO A 231 13.52 25.81 2.57
N LYS A 232 13.12 25.84 1.29
CA LYS A 232 12.72 27.07 0.58
C LYS A 232 11.32 27.53 0.95
N THR A 233 10.34 26.61 0.93
CA THR A 233 8.92 26.93 1.16
C THR A 233 8.48 26.74 2.60
N LYS A 234 9.30 26.07 3.44
CA LYS A 234 9.00 25.66 4.83
C LYS A 234 7.76 24.75 4.94
N LYS A 235 7.32 24.17 3.83
CA LYS A 235 6.21 23.19 3.77
C LYS A 235 6.76 21.78 3.81
N GLN A 236 5.87 20.82 4.13
CA GLN A 236 6.20 19.41 3.98
C GLN A 236 6.22 19.05 2.49
N ALA A 237 7.21 18.26 2.11
CA ALA A 237 7.35 17.67 0.79
C ALA A 237 7.30 16.15 0.93
N GLN A 238 6.68 15.47 -0.03
CA GLN A 238 6.59 14.02 -0.10
C GLN A 238 6.84 13.59 -1.54
N ILE A 239 7.63 12.54 -1.71
CA ILE A 239 7.88 11.88 -2.99
C ILE A 239 7.40 10.44 -2.84
N ASP A 240 6.47 10.03 -3.68
CA ASP A 240 5.75 8.77 -3.56
C ASP A 240 6.64 7.56 -3.89
N VAL A 241 7.59 7.77 -4.82
CA VAL A 241 8.58 6.76 -5.22
C VAL A 241 9.96 7.38 -5.30
N VAL A 242 10.91 6.82 -4.57
CA VAL A 242 12.33 7.15 -4.69
C VAL A 242 13.09 5.85 -4.89
N VAL A 243 13.93 5.79 -5.94
CA VAL A 243 14.85 4.69 -6.20
C VAL A 243 16.26 5.23 -6.17
N THR A 244 17.17 4.52 -5.52
CA THR A 244 18.58 4.92 -5.45
C THR A 244 19.45 3.97 -6.25
N SER A 245 20.48 4.48 -6.90
CA SER A 245 21.54 3.68 -7.51
C SER A 245 22.44 3.03 -6.44
N ALA A 246 23.21 2.04 -6.83
CA ALA A 246 24.14 1.35 -5.94
C ALA A 246 25.26 2.23 -5.39
N ASP A 247 25.68 3.24 -6.15
CA ASP A 247 26.69 4.22 -5.74
C ASP A 247 26.11 5.46 -5.06
N GLY A 248 24.76 5.60 -5.06
CA GLY A 248 24.04 6.70 -4.43
C GLY A 248 24.04 8.01 -5.22
N ASN A 249 24.60 8.05 -6.44
CA ASN A 249 24.72 9.27 -7.24
C ASN A 249 23.49 9.54 -8.11
N GLU A 250 22.78 8.48 -8.53
CA GLU A 250 21.62 8.58 -9.40
C GLU A 250 20.35 8.21 -8.64
N GLY A 251 19.23 8.85 -9.00
CA GLY A 251 17.96 8.56 -8.37
C GLY A 251 16.76 8.75 -9.28
N ILE A 252 15.74 7.90 -9.12
CA ILE A 252 14.40 8.10 -9.69
C ILE A 252 13.54 8.80 -8.65
N ILE A 253 12.86 9.86 -9.09
CA ILE A 253 11.90 10.66 -8.34
C ILE A 253 10.55 10.45 -8.98
N GLY A 254 9.63 9.78 -8.26
CA GLY A 254 8.34 9.38 -8.82
C GLY A 254 7.15 10.00 -8.13
N SER A 255 6.14 10.37 -8.92
CA SER A 255 4.81 10.77 -8.45
C SER A 255 3.74 9.81 -8.97
N CYS A 256 2.80 9.43 -8.08
CA CYS A 256 1.74 8.47 -8.33
C CYS A 256 0.37 9.11 -8.12
N LYS A 257 -0.51 9.09 -9.13
CA LYS A 257 -1.84 9.70 -9.04
C LYS A 257 -2.93 8.75 -9.52
N PHE A 258 -3.71 8.24 -8.56
CA PHE A 258 -4.91 7.44 -8.83
C PHE A 258 -6.15 8.34 -8.85
N LYS A 259 -6.20 9.26 -9.83
CA LYS A 259 -7.28 10.23 -9.98
C LYS A 259 -7.91 10.14 -11.37
N ASN A 260 -9.13 10.67 -11.51
CA ASN A 260 -9.82 10.72 -12.80
C ASN A 260 -9.26 11.80 -13.75
N ASP A 261 -8.55 12.77 -13.19
CA ASP A 261 -7.93 13.84 -13.98
C ASP A 261 -6.56 13.42 -14.50
N LYS A 262 -6.21 13.93 -15.69
CA LYS A 262 -4.88 13.75 -16.27
C LYS A 262 -3.85 14.59 -15.53
N ILE A 263 -2.63 14.07 -15.39
CA ILE A 263 -1.51 14.80 -14.78
C ILE A 263 -0.99 15.87 -15.75
N GLY A 264 -0.86 17.11 -15.26
CA GLY A 264 -0.31 18.26 -15.99
C GLY A 264 1.15 18.55 -15.66
N SER A 265 1.74 19.52 -16.40
CA SER A 265 3.15 19.91 -16.25
C SER A 265 3.51 20.55 -14.90
N ASP A 266 2.52 21.00 -14.14
CA ASP A 266 2.67 21.47 -12.77
C ASP A 266 3.23 20.39 -11.82
N GLU A 267 2.86 19.11 -12.04
CA GLU A 267 3.40 18.00 -11.25
C GLU A 267 4.90 17.78 -11.51
N LEU A 268 5.38 17.98 -12.76
CA LEU A 268 6.80 17.89 -13.06
C LEU A 268 7.60 18.98 -12.31
N LEU A 269 7.10 20.21 -12.32
CA LEU A 269 7.73 21.33 -11.61
C LEU A 269 7.77 21.07 -10.10
N LEU A 270 6.68 20.51 -9.55
CA LEU A 270 6.61 20.14 -8.13
C LEU A 270 7.64 19.06 -7.77
N MET A 271 7.76 18.03 -8.60
CA MET A 271 8.72 16.94 -8.35
C MET A 271 10.18 17.43 -8.49
N GLN A 272 10.46 18.35 -9.40
CA GLN A 272 11.78 19.00 -9.49
C GLN A 272 12.10 19.81 -8.22
N GLU A 273 11.12 20.57 -7.70
CA GLU A 273 11.26 21.30 -6.44
C GLU A 273 11.53 20.35 -5.25
N TYR A 274 10.80 19.23 -5.18
CA TYR A 274 10.97 18.25 -4.11
C TYR A 274 12.28 17.50 -4.22
N ALA A 275 12.75 17.18 -5.42
CA ALA A 275 14.06 16.61 -5.68
C ALA A 275 15.20 17.52 -5.24
N GLU A 276 15.07 18.85 -5.43
CA GLU A 276 16.03 19.83 -4.91
C GLU A 276 15.99 19.88 -3.37
N ALA A 277 14.81 19.81 -2.77
CA ALA A 277 14.65 19.82 -1.31
C ALA A 277 15.26 18.57 -0.66
N MET A 278 15.19 17.42 -1.31
CA MET A 278 15.82 16.17 -0.89
C MET A 278 17.35 16.24 -1.02
N GLY A 279 17.87 16.78 -2.12
CA GLY A 279 19.28 17.14 -2.29
C GLY A 279 20.27 15.99 -2.36
N CYS A 280 19.84 14.76 -2.72
CA CYS A 280 20.66 13.56 -2.56
C CYS A 280 21.35 13.06 -3.84
N PHE A 281 20.89 13.44 -5.04
CA PHE A 281 21.36 12.86 -6.30
C PHE A 281 21.99 13.90 -7.22
N ASP A 282 23.07 13.51 -7.88
CA ASP A 282 23.70 14.30 -8.94
C ASP A 282 22.89 14.18 -10.23
N GLU A 283 22.46 12.96 -10.59
CA GLU A 283 21.61 12.67 -11.75
C GLU A 283 20.21 12.21 -11.31
N LYS A 284 19.17 12.80 -11.90
CA LYS A 284 17.79 12.61 -11.49
C LYS A 284 16.93 12.21 -12.67
N TYR A 285 16.13 11.14 -12.47
CA TYR A 285 15.14 10.65 -13.42
C TYR A 285 13.75 10.86 -12.81
N PHE A 286 12.79 11.32 -13.62
CA PHE A 286 11.44 11.62 -13.16
C PHE A 286 10.44 10.63 -13.75
N TYR A 287 9.77 9.87 -12.88
CA TYR A 287 8.76 8.88 -13.27
C TYR A 287 7.39 9.32 -12.80
N PHE A 288 6.44 9.38 -13.72
CA PHE A 288 5.07 9.77 -13.42
C PHE A 288 4.14 8.61 -13.71
N PHE A 289 3.40 8.22 -12.69
CA PHE A 289 2.41 7.15 -12.76
C PHE A 289 1.01 7.72 -12.68
N SER A 290 0.15 7.38 -13.63
CA SER A 290 -1.20 7.93 -13.71
C SER A 290 -2.23 6.86 -14.05
N LYS A 291 -3.35 6.85 -13.32
CA LYS A 291 -4.53 6.08 -13.71
C LYS A 291 -5.12 6.58 -15.04
N SER A 292 -5.27 7.89 -15.19
CA SER A 292 -6.02 8.53 -16.29
C SER A 292 -5.13 9.15 -17.37
N GLY A 293 -3.81 8.96 -17.28
CA GLY A 293 -2.84 9.45 -18.25
C GLY A 293 -2.41 10.90 -18.00
N PHE A 294 -1.91 11.53 -19.04
CA PHE A 294 -1.19 12.80 -18.99
C PHE A 294 -1.78 13.80 -19.98
N THR A 295 -1.65 15.10 -19.70
CA THR A 295 -2.01 16.14 -20.64
C THR A 295 -0.99 16.21 -21.79
N ASP A 296 -1.40 16.74 -22.96
CA ASP A 296 -0.51 16.90 -24.10
C ASP A 296 0.70 17.80 -23.77
N ASP A 297 0.51 18.77 -22.88
CA ASP A 297 1.58 19.65 -22.43
C ASP A 297 2.58 18.91 -21.53
N MET A 298 2.12 18.04 -20.65
CA MET A 298 2.98 17.17 -19.86
C MET A 298 3.79 16.23 -20.76
N LEU A 299 3.19 15.63 -21.78
CA LEU A 299 3.84 14.69 -22.70
C LEU A 299 4.96 15.33 -23.55
N LYS A 300 4.93 16.64 -23.78
CA LYS A 300 6.02 17.37 -24.47
C LYS A 300 7.34 17.35 -23.68
N ASN A 301 7.28 17.11 -22.37
CA ASN A 301 8.46 17.01 -21.50
C ASN A 301 9.12 15.62 -21.54
N LYS A 302 8.66 14.70 -22.39
CA LYS A 302 9.28 13.37 -22.54
C LYS A 302 10.71 13.50 -23.06
N ASN A 303 11.64 12.93 -22.32
CA ASN A 303 13.05 12.87 -22.67
C ASN A 303 13.67 11.63 -22.00
N ASN A 304 14.99 11.47 -22.09
CA ASN A 304 15.69 10.30 -21.52
C ASN A 304 15.64 10.25 -19.99
N HIS A 305 15.32 11.35 -19.33
CA HIS A 305 15.23 11.44 -17.86
C HIS A 305 13.78 11.54 -17.36
N THR A 306 12.80 11.49 -18.25
CA THR A 306 11.38 11.61 -17.86
C THR A 306 10.54 10.52 -18.50
N ARG A 307 9.88 9.71 -17.67
CA ARG A 307 8.99 8.62 -18.11
C ARG A 307 7.56 8.84 -17.63
N PHE A 308 6.63 8.45 -18.49
CA PHE A 308 5.20 8.50 -18.26
C PHE A 308 4.64 7.10 -18.35
N ILE A 309 4.06 6.60 -17.26
CA ILE A 309 3.58 5.23 -17.10
C ILE A 309 2.11 5.31 -16.70
N THR A 310 1.24 4.73 -17.50
CA THR A 310 -0.18 4.65 -17.20
C THR A 310 -0.51 3.35 -16.47
N LEU A 311 -1.66 3.31 -15.78
CA LEU A 311 -2.17 2.07 -15.21
C LEU A 311 -2.31 0.96 -16.28
N LYS A 312 -2.60 1.33 -17.54
CA LYS A 312 -2.64 0.38 -18.64
C LYS A 312 -1.27 -0.22 -18.91
N ASP A 313 -0.22 0.59 -18.93
CA ASP A 313 1.16 0.11 -19.15
C ASP A 313 1.60 -0.86 -18.06
N MET A 314 1.16 -0.64 -16.81
CA MET A 314 1.45 -1.52 -15.68
C MET A 314 0.80 -2.91 -15.80
N TYR A 315 -0.26 -3.06 -16.58
CA TYR A 315 -0.93 -4.35 -16.86
C TYR A 315 -0.59 -4.95 -18.23
N CYS A 316 0.12 -4.24 -19.11
CA CYS A 316 0.57 -4.71 -20.41
C CYS A 316 2.05 -5.12 -20.37
N ILE A 317 2.42 -6.00 -19.43
CA ILE A 317 3.81 -6.44 -19.23
C ILE A 317 4.12 -7.57 -20.22
N GLY A 318 5.13 -7.37 -21.06
CA GLY A 318 5.65 -8.41 -21.96
C GLY A 318 4.87 -8.59 -23.27
N GLU A 319 4.00 -7.64 -23.66
CA GLU A 319 3.43 -7.56 -25.01
C GLU A 319 4.37 -6.86 -26.00
#